data_04a3aa91bcd793560b57dd6b856a095c
#
_entry.id   04a3aa91bcd793560b57dd6b856a095c
#
_cell.length_a   1.000
_cell.length_b   1.000
_cell.length_c   1.000
_cell.angle_alpha   90.00
_cell.angle_beta   90.00
_cell.angle_gamma   90.00
#
_symmetry.space_group_name_H-M   'P 1'
#
loop_
_entity.id
_entity.type
_entity.pdbx_description
1 polymer ?
#
loop_
_entity_poly.entity_id
_entity_poly.type
_entity_poly.pdbx_seq_one_letter_code
_entity_poly.pdbx_strand_id
1 'polypeptide(L)'
;MGIGTDMIRVDAADKVKGAAKYTSDLEPKGLLAAKVVRSTIANGVVKSFDLKEALAVPGVVKIVTCFDVPDIQFPPPGHPWSVEKAHQDIADRRLLNTRVRVYGDDIAAVIAEDEIAAARAARLVKAEYEEYEPILTVEQAMSPKDTCLHEEKPGNVIAHSRFVVGEGTYEEAIDREEDLVQIKEELIESGY
;
A
#
# COMPACT_ATOMS: atom_id res chain seq x y z
N MET A 1 31.43 -14.42 -22.93
CA MET A 1 30.89 -13.10 -23.28
C MET A 1 31.63 -12.08 -22.42
N GLY A 2 32.20 -11.05 -23.03
CA GLY A 2 32.98 -10.03 -22.33
C GLY A 2 32.17 -8.73 -22.08
N ILE A 3 32.59 -7.96 -21.09
CA ILE A 3 32.07 -6.61 -20.86
C ILE A 3 32.33 -5.78 -22.15
N GLY A 4 31.32 -5.04 -22.63
CA GLY A 4 31.40 -4.20 -23.83
C GLY A 4 31.00 -4.88 -25.15
N THR A 5 30.46 -6.11 -25.11
CA THR A 5 29.82 -6.72 -26.28
C THR A 5 28.33 -6.48 -26.30
N ASP A 6 27.77 -6.07 -27.44
CA ASP A 6 26.35 -5.91 -27.62
C ASP A 6 25.61 -7.25 -27.46
N MET A 7 24.59 -7.28 -26.64
CA MET A 7 23.73 -8.43 -26.48
C MET A 7 22.31 -8.09 -26.94
N ILE A 8 21.79 -8.93 -27.82
CA ILE A 8 20.40 -8.85 -28.24
C ILE A 8 19.52 -9.30 -27.05
N ARG A 9 18.60 -8.46 -26.65
CA ARG A 9 17.62 -8.78 -25.63
C ARG A 9 16.73 -9.94 -26.10
N VAL A 10 16.67 -11.03 -25.31
CA VAL A 10 16.02 -12.29 -25.70
C VAL A 10 14.52 -12.15 -26.02
N ASP A 11 13.84 -11.22 -25.36
CA ASP A 11 12.41 -10.96 -25.51
C ASP A 11 12.08 -9.80 -26.50
N ALA A 12 13.10 -9.17 -27.10
CA ALA A 12 12.88 -7.99 -27.95
C ALA A 12 12.12 -8.33 -29.23
N ALA A 13 12.45 -9.45 -29.86
CA ALA A 13 11.83 -9.86 -31.11
C ALA A 13 10.32 -10.09 -30.98
N ASP A 14 9.88 -10.74 -29.90
CA ASP A 14 8.47 -11.01 -29.65
C ASP A 14 7.71 -9.74 -29.26
N LYS A 15 8.34 -8.84 -28.51
CA LYS A 15 7.74 -7.53 -28.18
C LYS A 15 7.53 -6.67 -29.42
N VAL A 16 8.53 -6.55 -30.29
CA VAL A 16 8.44 -5.76 -31.52
C VAL A 16 7.38 -6.31 -32.49
N LYS A 17 7.23 -7.63 -32.53
CA LYS A 17 6.24 -8.31 -33.38
C LYS A 17 4.82 -8.36 -32.79
N GLY A 18 4.64 -7.94 -31.52
CA GLY A 18 3.38 -8.09 -30.80
C GLY A 18 3.05 -9.55 -30.43
N ALA A 19 4.04 -10.44 -30.44
CA ALA A 19 3.88 -11.86 -30.10
C ALA A 19 4.16 -12.17 -28.62
N ALA A 20 4.75 -11.21 -27.89
CA ALA A 20 5.01 -11.37 -26.47
C ALA A 20 3.70 -11.55 -25.69
N LYS A 21 3.69 -12.56 -24.80
CA LYS A 21 2.54 -12.84 -23.94
C LYS A 21 2.79 -12.28 -22.54
N TYR A 22 1.84 -11.52 -22.04
CA TYR A 22 1.79 -10.98 -20.68
C TYR A 22 0.71 -11.71 -19.88
N THR A 23 0.69 -11.53 -18.57
CA THR A 23 -0.30 -12.18 -17.69
C THR A 23 -1.74 -11.86 -18.10
N SER A 24 -1.99 -10.62 -18.54
CA SER A 24 -3.30 -10.18 -19.04
C SER A 24 -3.75 -10.84 -20.35
N ASP A 25 -2.83 -11.46 -21.10
CA ASP A 25 -3.15 -12.15 -22.37
C ASP A 25 -3.47 -13.64 -22.14
N LEU A 26 -3.43 -14.09 -20.89
CA LEU A 26 -3.69 -15.46 -20.49
C LEU A 26 -5.16 -15.60 -20.08
N GLU A 27 -6.00 -16.06 -20.97
CA GLU A 27 -7.43 -16.28 -20.74
C GLU A 27 -7.77 -17.79 -20.76
N PRO A 28 -7.44 -18.53 -19.67
CA PRO A 28 -7.80 -19.93 -19.60
C PRO A 28 -9.33 -20.09 -19.55
N LYS A 29 -9.83 -21.17 -20.15
CA LYS A 29 -11.26 -21.47 -20.19
C LYS A 29 -11.82 -21.61 -18.76
N GLY A 30 -12.89 -20.88 -18.46
CA GLY A 30 -13.54 -20.91 -17.15
C GLY A 30 -12.91 -19.95 -16.14
N LEU A 31 -12.06 -19.01 -16.57
CA LEU A 31 -11.57 -17.93 -15.74
C LEU A 31 -12.75 -17.10 -15.23
N LEU A 32 -12.74 -16.78 -13.94
CA LEU A 32 -13.67 -15.85 -13.31
C LEU A 32 -13.04 -14.47 -13.20
N ALA A 33 -13.86 -13.44 -13.27
CA ALA A 33 -13.45 -12.07 -13.01
C ALA A 33 -13.61 -11.73 -11.52
N ALA A 34 -12.65 -11.00 -10.96
CA ALA A 34 -12.74 -10.50 -9.60
C ALA A 34 -12.65 -8.96 -9.58
N LYS A 35 -13.53 -8.33 -8.80
CA LYS A 35 -13.50 -6.88 -8.56
C LYS A 35 -13.42 -6.60 -7.08
N VAL A 36 -12.37 -5.86 -6.68
CA VAL A 36 -12.18 -5.43 -5.31
C VAL A 36 -13.16 -4.31 -4.96
N VAL A 37 -13.74 -4.41 -3.77
CA VAL A 37 -14.56 -3.35 -3.13
C VAL A 37 -13.66 -2.61 -2.16
N ARG A 38 -13.61 -1.30 -2.31
CA ARG A 38 -12.75 -0.42 -1.53
C ARG A 38 -13.53 0.40 -0.53
N SER A 39 -12.87 0.73 0.58
CA SER A 39 -13.46 1.57 1.62
C SER A 39 -13.77 2.97 1.10
N THR A 40 -14.85 3.55 1.61
CA THR A 40 -15.29 4.92 1.32
C THR A 40 -14.97 5.89 2.45
N ILE A 41 -14.28 5.42 3.48
CA ILE A 41 -13.80 6.20 4.62
C ILE A 41 -12.26 6.19 4.67
N ALA A 42 -11.68 7.17 5.33
CA ALA A 42 -10.22 7.31 5.45
C ALA A 42 -9.67 6.67 6.74
N ASN A 43 -10.47 6.55 7.78
CA ASN A 43 -10.06 5.99 9.07
C ASN A 43 -11.27 5.38 9.78
N GLY A 44 -11.16 4.13 10.22
CA GLY A 44 -12.25 3.46 10.91
C GLY A 44 -12.18 1.94 10.86
N VAL A 45 -13.29 1.30 11.18
CA VAL A 45 -13.44 -0.16 11.21
C VAL A 45 -14.70 -0.56 10.45
N VAL A 46 -14.58 -1.58 9.61
CA VAL A 46 -15.75 -2.20 8.96
C VAL A 46 -16.54 -3.00 9.99
N LYS A 47 -17.83 -2.74 10.12
CA LYS A 47 -18.73 -3.42 11.07
C LYS A 47 -19.54 -4.53 10.41
N SER A 48 -20.12 -4.23 9.26
CA SER A 48 -20.99 -5.18 8.54
C SER A 48 -21.07 -4.86 7.05
N PHE A 49 -21.66 -5.79 6.29
CA PHE A 49 -21.98 -5.62 4.89
C PHE A 49 -23.44 -5.97 4.61
N ASP A 50 -24.11 -5.14 3.79
CA ASP A 50 -25.32 -5.56 3.08
C ASP A 50 -24.91 -6.00 1.66
N LEU A 51 -25.02 -7.30 1.41
CA LEU A 51 -24.64 -7.96 0.15
C LEU A 51 -25.84 -8.33 -0.71
N LYS A 52 -27.08 -8.08 -0.25
CA LYS A 52 -28.30 -8.60 -0.86
C LYS A 52 -28.45 -8.22 -2.33
N GLU A 53 -28.31 -6.94 -2.64
CA GLU A 53 -28.43 -6.43 -4.00
C GLU A 53 -27.27 -6.91 -4.90
N ALA A 54 -26.06 -6.96 -4.34
CA ALA A 54 -24.86 -7.40 -5.04
C ALA A 54 -24.94 -8.89 -5.42
N LEU A 55 -25.40 -9.75 -4.51
CA LEU A 55 -25.59 -11.18 -4.75
C LEU A 55 -26.71 -11.48 -5.76
N ALA A 56 -27.67 -10.56 -5.93
CA ALA A 56 -28.75 -10.71 -6.90
C ALA A 56 -28.34 -10.38 -8.35
N VAL A 57 -27.14 -9.85 -8.58
CA VAL A 57 -26.63 -9.57 -9.93
C VAL A 57 -26.34 -10.88 -10.66
N PRO A 58 -26.94 -11.10 -11.85
CA PRO A 58 -26.66 -12.29 -12.64
C PRO A 58 -25.17 -12.42 -12.97
N GLY A 59 -24.64 -13.65 -12.86
CA GLY A 59 -23.23 -13.95 -13.10
C GLY A 59 -22.34 -13.80 -11.85
N VAL A 60 -22.85 -13.32 -10.71
CA VAL A 60 -22.10 -13.31 -9.46
C VAL A 60 -21.99 -14.73 -8.91
N VAL A 61 -20.75 -15.16 -8.69
CA VAL A 61 -20.43 -16.50 -8.16
C VAL A 61 -20.27 -16.45 -6.64
N LYS A 62 -19.52 -15.45 -6.13
CA LYS A 62 -19.26 -15.30 -4.70
C LYS A 62 -18.84 -13.87 -4.37
N ILE A 63 -19.16 -13.44 -3.16
CA ILE A 63 -18.59 -12.24 -2.54
C ILE A 63 -17.82 -12.70 -1.31
N VAL A 64 -16.57 -12.25 -1.21
CA VAL A 64 -15.68 -12.52 -0.06
C VAL A 64 -15.42 -11.19 0.63
N THR A 65 -15.65 -11.14 1.93
CA THR A 65 -15.47 -9.95 2.75
C THR A 65 -14.24 -10.08 3.64
N CYS A 66 -13.85 -9.00 4.31
CA CYS A 66 -12.77 -9.02 5.30
C CYS A 66 -13.05 -9.95 6.50
N PHE A 67 -14.29 -10.41 6.69
CA PHE A 67 -14.67 -11.37 7.72
C PHE A 67 -14.51 -12.84 7.28
N ASP A 68 -14.32 -13.08 5.98
CA ASP A 68 -14.25 -14.42 5.38
C ASP A 68 -12.80 -14.88 5.14
N VAL A 69 -11.83 -14.00 5.31
CA VAL A 69 -10.41 -14.26 5.04
C VAL A 69 -9.63 -14.55 6.32
N PRO A 70 -8.53 -15.34 6.24
CA PRO A 70 -7.66 -15.55 7.39
C PRO A 70 -7.06 -14.26 7.94
N ASP A 71 -6.94 -14.18 9.26
CA ASP A 71 -6.28 -13.06 9.95
C ASP A 71 -4.75 -13.19 9.88
N ILE A 72 -4.22 -13.04 8.67
CA ILE A 72 -2.79 -13.06 8.39
C ILE A 72 -2.36 -11.66 7.98
N GLN A 73 -1.42 -11.10 8.72
CA GLN A 73 -0.85 -9.79 8.46
C GLN A 73 0.46 -9.90 7.69
N PHE A 74 0.69 -8.95 6.79
CA PHE A 74 1.93 -8.82 6.03
C PHE A 74 2.29 -7.35 5.82
N PRO A 75 3.58 -7.01 5.65
CA PRO A 75 3.99 -5.65 5.34
C PRO A 75 3.61 -5.27 3.90
N PRO A 76 3.43 -3.97 3.59
CA PRO A 76 3.26 -3.51 2.22
C PRO A 76 4.49 -3.83 1.38
N PRO A 77 4.35 -4.07 0.06
CA PRO A 77 5.49 -4.23 -0.83
C PRO A 77 6.21 -2.90 -1.02
N GLY A 78 7.51 -2.92 -1.10
CA GLY A 78 8.29 -1.74 -1.51
C GLY A 78 9.56 -1.46 -0.72
N HIS A 79 9.68 -1.92 0.51
CA HIS A 79 10.95 -1.86 1.21
C HIS A 79 11.70 -3.19 1.13
N PRO A 80 13.03 -3.17 0.93
CA PRO A 80 13.82 -4.37 1.06
C PRO A 80 13.69 -4.89 2.49
N TRP A 81 13.52 -6.20 2.60
CA TRP A 81 13.51 -6.84 3.91
C TRP A 81 14.79 -6.54 4.68
N SER A 82 14.67 -6.14 5.93
CA SER A 82 15.81 -5.85 6.80
C SER A 82 15.86 -6.83 7.96
N VAL A 83 17.06 -7.25 8.34
CA VAL A 83 17.31 -8.03 9.56
C VAL A 83 17.14 -7.18 10.83
N GLU A 84 17.31 -5.86 10.70
CA GLU A 84 17.14 -4.91 11.79
C GLU A 84 15.67 -4.56 11.98
N LYS A 85 15.13 -4.84 13.15
CA LYS A 85 13.71 -4.58 13.47
C LYS A 85 13.31 -3.12 13.30
N ALA A 86 14.23 -2.18 13.53
CA ALA A 86 13.97 -0.76 13.37
C ALA A 86 13.71 -0.34 11.91
N HIS A 87 14.19 -1.15 10.95
CA HIS A 87 14.05 -0.89 9.53
C HIS A 87 13.03 -1.83 8.84
N GLN A 88 12.32 -2.62 9.62
CA GLN A 88 11.25 -3.47 9.10
C GLN A 88 9.95 -2.67 8.99
N ASP A 89 9.24 -2.86 7.87
CA ASP A 89 7.89 -2.33 7.72
C ASP A 89 6.92 -3.00 8.70
N ILE A 90 5.92 -2.24 9.11
CA ILE A 90 4.83 -2.78 9.93
C ILE A 90 4.01 -3.75 9.08
N ALA A 91 3.77 -4.94 9.61
CA ALA A 91 2.85 -5.92 9.03
C ALA A 91 1.40 -5.53 9.37
N ASP A 92 0.86 -4.52 8.71
CA ASP A 92 -0.46 -3.95 8.98
C ASP A 92 -1.50 -4.26 7.90
N ARG A 93 -1.08 -4.88 6.81
CA ARG A 93 -1.94 -5.28 5.70
C ARG A 93 -2.49 -6.67 5.89
N ARG A 94 -3.75 -6.83 5.51
CA ARG A 94 -4.42 -8.13 5.32
C ARG A 94 -4.84 -8.28 3.88
N LEU A 95 -5.25 -9.47 3.48
CA LEU A 95 -5.81 -9.69 2.15
C LEU A 95 -7.02 -8.79 1.91
N LEU A 96 -7.92 -8.70 2.91
CA LEU A 96 -9.01 -7.74 2.99
C LEU A 96 -9.02 -7.16 4.40
N ASN A 97 -9.07 -5.85 4.53
CA ASN A 97 -8.88 -5.14 5.78
C ASN A 97 -10.19 -4.87 6.51
N THR A 98 -10.29 -5.27 7.79
CA THR A 98 -11.35 -4.81 8.70
C THR A 98 -11.03 -3.42 9.24
N ARG A 99 -9.74 -3.13 9.51
CA ARG A 99 -9.24 -1.84 9.96
C ARG A 99 -8.84 -1.00 8.74
N VAL A 100 -9.63 0.03 8.49
CA VAL A 100 -9.37 1.02 7.42
C VAL A 100 -8.44 2.09 7.95
N ARG A 101 -7.30 2.31 7.28
CA ARG A 101 -6.30 3.33 7.65
C ARG A 101 -6.08 4.37 6.55
N VAL A 102 -6.58 4.07 5.35
CA VAL A 102 -6.50 4.98 4.20
C VAL A 102 -7.78 4.84 3.36
N TYR A 103 -8.21 5.95 2.75
CA TYR A 103 -9.32 5.90 1.79
C TYR A 103 -8.99 4.95 0.63
N GLY A 104 -9.89 4.00 0.39
CA GLY A 104 -9.69 3.02 -0.67
C GLY A 104 -9.00 1.72 -0.22
N ASP A 105 -8.88 1.44 1.07
CA ASP A 105 -8.46 0.13 1.57
C ASP A 105 -9.37 -0.98 1.05
N ASP A 106 -8.77 -2.12 0.71
CA ASP A 106 -9.50 -3.28 0.17
C ASP A 106 -10.26 -3.99 1.29
N ILE A 107 -11.60 -4.02 1.22
CA ILE A 107 -12.49 -4.53 2.27
C ILE A 107 -13.31 -5.76 1.86
N ALA A 108 -13.56 -5.93 0.57
CA ALA A 108 -14.24 -7.10 0.03
C ALA A 108 -13.82 -7.34 -1.43
N ALA A 109 -14.15 -8.52 -1.97
CA ALA A 109 -13.95 -8.87 -3.36
C ALA A 109 -15.20 -9.58 -3.93
N VAL A 110 -15.66 -9.13 -5.08
CA VAL A 110 -16.75 -9.77 -5.84
C VAL A 110 -16.13 -10.65 -6.90
N ILE A 111 -16.56 -11.88 -6.98
CA ILE A 111 -16.16 -12.88 -7.96
C ILE A 111 -17.37 -13.18 -8.85
N ALA A 112 -17.22 -13.03 -10.16
CA ALA A 112 -18.30 -13.22 -11.14
C ALA A 112 -17.79 -13.92 -12.41
N GLU A 113 -18.72 -14.33 -13.27
CA GLU A 113 -18.44 -14.99 -14.53
C GLU A 113 -17.76 -14.06 -15.55
N ASP A 114 -17.97 -12.74 -15.41
CA ASP A 114 -17.36 -11.72 -16.25
C ASP A 114 -17.09 -10.42 -15.50
N GLU A 115 -16.29 -9.54 -16.11
CA GLU A 115 -15.89 -8.25 -15.51
C GLU A 115 -17.06 -7.29 -15.33
N ILE A 116 -18.07 -7.34 -16.19
CA ILE A 116 -19.23 -6.43 -16.14
C ILE A 116 -20.09 -6.79 -14.93
N ALA A 117 -20.37 -8.07 -14.73
CA ALA A 117 -21.09 -8.58 -13.58
C ALA A 117 -20.34 -8.27 -12.28
N ALA A 118 -19.02 -8.53 -12.25
CA ALA A 118 -18.17 -8.22 -11.10
C ALA A 118 -18.20 -6.73 -10.75
N ALA A 119 -18.00 -5.85 -11.73
CA ALA A 119 -17.99 -4.41 -11.52
C ALA A 119 -19.36 -3.85 -11.12
N ARG A 120 -20.45 -4.38 -11.68
CA ARG A 120 -21.81 -4.00 -11.31
C ARG A 120 -22.12 -4.39 -9.87
N ALA A 121 -21.84 -5.62 -9.52
CA ALA A 121 -22.09 -6.11 -8.17
C ALA A 121 -21.21 -5.40 -7.12
N ALA A 122 -19.94 -5.11 -7.44
CA ALA A 122 -19.06 -4.39 -6.53
C ALA A 122 -19.59 -2.99 -6.13
N ARG A 123 -20.33 -2.31 -7.04
CA ARG A 123 -20.96 -1.02 -6.72
C ARG A 123 -22.20 -1.13 -5.85
N LEU A 124 -22.77 -2.32 -5.73
CA LEU A 124 -23.97 -2.60 -4.93
C LEU A 124 -23.65 -3.14 -3.54
N VAL A 125 -22.39 -3.47 -3.27
CA VAL A 125 -21.94 -3.82 -1.93
C VAL A 125 -22.00 -2.56 -1.06
N LYS A 126 -22.72 -2.65 0.06
CA LYS A 126 -22.82 -1.59 1.05
C LYS A 126 -22.08 -2.03 2.31
N ALA A 127 -21.11 -1.24 2.75
CA ALA A 127 -20.38 -1.47 3.99
C ALA A 127 -20.82 -0.46 5.04
N GLU A 128 -20.97 -0.92 6.27
CA GLU A 128 -21.20 -0.08 7.45
C GLU A 128 -19.89 0.05 8.23
N TYR A 129 -19.60 1.26 8.68
CA TYR A 129 -18.34 1.58 9.34
C TYR A 129 -18.58 2.19 10.72
N GLU A 130 -17.64 1.97 11.60
CA GLU A 130 -17.35 2.85 12.71
C GLU A 130 -16.24 3.79 12.27
N GLU A 131 -16.60 5.06 12.03
CA GLU A 131 -15.66 6.05 11.52
C GLU A 131 -14.90 6.72 12.64
N TYR A 132 -13.61 6.94 12.41
CA TYR A 132 -12.72 7.71 13.28
C TYR A 132 -12.28 8.97 12.56
N GLU A 133 -11.79 9.95 13.33
CA GLU A 133 -11.26 11.19 12.76
C GLU A 133 -10.07 10.86 11.82
N PRO A 134 -10.09 11.33 10.56
CA PRO A 134 -8.99 11.09 9.64
C PRO A 134 -7.76 11.91 10.03
N ILE A 135 -6.57 11.29 9.92
CA ILE A 135 -5.29 11.96 10.12
C ILE A 135 -4.76 12.35 8.74
N LEU A 136 -4.78 13.64 8.45
CA LEU A 136 -4.51 14.16 7.10
C LEU A 136 -3.17 14.93 7.00
N THR A 137 -2.59 15.34 8.12
CA THR A 137 -1.33 16.08 8.14
C THR A 137 -0.31 15.45 9.09
N VAL A 138 0.96 15.77 8.88
CA VAL A 138 2.06 15.31 9.74
C VAL A 138 1.89 15.82 11.16
N GLU A 139 1.44 17.09 11.32
CA GLU A 139 1.22 17.70 12.62
C GLU A 139 0.09 16.99 13.38
N GLN A 140 -0.99 16.58 12.70
CA GLN A 140 -2.05 15.77 13.29
C GLN A 140 -1.53 14.39 13.69
N ALA A 141 -0.70 13.76 12.84
CA ALA A 141 -0.12 12.44 13.14
C ALA A 141 0.81 12.46 14.34
N MET A 142 1.60 13.51 14.51
CA MET A 142 2.53 13.69 15.62
C MET A 142 1.87 14.22 16.90
N SER A 143 0.63 14.70 16.83
CA SER A 143 -0.13 15.13 17.99
C SER A 143 -0.51 13.93 18.84
N PRO A 144 -0.26 13.91 20.15
CA PRO A 144 -0.57 12.78 21.03
C PRO A 144 -2.08 12.70 21.37
N LYS A 145 -2.96 12.96 20.41
CA LYS A 145 -4.39 12.76 20.53
C LYS A 145 -4.74 11.30 20.26
N ASP A 146 -5.73 10.82 20.92
CA ASP A 146 -6.27 9.49 21.17
C ASP A 146 -6.35 8.46 20.02
N THR A 147 -5.88 8.76 18.82
CA THR A 147 -5.99 7.85 17.68
C THR A 147 -4.62 7.52 17.07
N CYS A 148 -4.02 6.43 17.53
CA CYS A 148 -2.90 5.83 16.80
C CYS A 148 -3.42 5.07 15.57
N LEU A 149 -2.76 5.26 14.42
CA LEU A 149 -3.02 4.46 13.22
C LEU A 149 -2.61 3.00 13.42
N HIS A 150 -1.54 2.80 14.20
CA HIS A 150 -1.04 1.49 14.61
C HIS A 150 -0.97 1.44 16.14
N GLU A 151 -1.73 0.53 16.74
CA GLU A 151 -1.84 0.42 18.21
C GLU A 151 -0.49 0.15 18.87
N GLU A 152 0.40 -0.60 18.19
CA GLU A 152 1.74 -0.92 18.64
C GLU A 152 2.75 0.23 18.48
N LYS A 153 2.34 1.35 17.87
CA LYS A 153 3.20 2.52 17.60
C LYS A 153 2.60 3.81 18.19
N PRO A 154 2.72 3.99 19.49
CA PRO A 154 2.27 5.23 20.16
C PRO A 154 2.89 6.47 19.51
N GLY A 155 2.06 7.49 19.27
CA GLY A 155 2.50 8.72 18.60
C GLY A 155 2.71 8.60 17.09
N ASN A 156 2.26 7.50 16.46
CA ASN A 156 2.34 7.24 15.02
C ASN A 156 3.78 7.26 14.44
N VAL A 157 4.80 7.08 15.27
CA VAL A 157 6.20 6.98 14.83
C VAL A 157 6.49 5.53 14.46
N ILE A 158 6.56 5.25 13.17
CA ILE A 158 6.79 3.90 12.64
C ILE A 158 8.25 3.51 12.79
N ALA A 159 9.16 4.38 12.36
CA ALA A 159 10.60 4.16 12.41
C ALA A 159 11.34 5.47 12.66
N HIS A 160 12.49 5.37 13.27
CA HIS A 160 13.43 6.46 13.42
C HIS A 160 14.80 5.95 12.95
N SER A 161 15.35 6.58 11.93
CA SER A 161 16.68 6.27 11.40
C SER A 161 17.63 7.40 11.73
N ARG A 162 18.82 7.05 12.19
CA ARG A 162 19.88 7.98 12.49
C ARG A 162 21.15 7.52 11.76
N PHE A 163 21.72 8.40 10.97
CA PHE A 163 22.99 8.18 10.31
C PHE A 163 24.02 9.15 10.86
N VAL A 164 25.20 8.64 11.19
CA VAL A 164 26.37 9.45 11.52
C VAL A 164 27.46 9.05 10.56
N VAL A 165 27.94 10.01 9.78
CA VAL A 165 29.05 9.82 8.85
C VAL A 165 30.18 10.73 9.29
N GLY A 166 31.33 10.12 9.66
CA GLY A 166 32.52 10.83 10.16
C GLY A 166 32.85 10.48 11.60
N GLU A 167 33.86 11.16 12.14
CA GLU A 167 34.27 11.03 13.53
C GLU A 167 33.53 12.05 14.41
N GLY A 168 33.11 11.63 15.61
CA GLY A 168 32.40 12.45 16.56
C GLY A 168 31.01 11.97 16.92
N THR A 169 30.37 12.66 17.85
CA THR A 169 28.97 12.37 18.24
C THR A 169 27.98 13.18 17.45
N TYR A 170 26.71 12.75 17.48
CA TYR A 170 25.60 13.48 16.84
C TYR A 170 25.40 14.87 17.47
N GLU A 171 25.60 14.97 18.77
CA GLU A 171 25.54 16.23 19.51
C GLU A 171 26.62 17.22 19.03
N GLU A 172 27.84 16.75 18.80
CA GLU A 172 28.92 17.55 18.22
C GLU A 172 28.66 17.96 16.76
N ALA A 173 27.89 17.15 16.01
CA ALA A 173 27.49 17.49 14.64
C ALA A 173 26.34 18.51 14.60
N ILE A 174 25.43 18.49 15.58
CA ILE A 174 24.34 19.48 15.72
C ILE A 174 24.89 20.84 16.15
N ASP A 175 25.89 20.88 17.03
CA ASP A 175 26.54 22.13 17.45
C ASP A 175 27.24 22.86 16.28
N ARG A 176 27.40 22.20 15.14
CA ARG A 176 27.83 22.81 13.84
C ARG A 176 26.67 23.24 12.94
N GLU A 177 25.49 23.48 13.48
CA GLU A 177 24.32 23.87 12.69
C GLU A 177 24.56 25.15 11.87
N GLU A 178 25.36 26.07 12.41
CA GLU A 178 25.79 27.28 11.68
C GLU A 178 26.63 26.92 10.45
N ASP A 179 27.50 25.93 10.51
CA ASP A 179 28.32 25.47 9.38
C ASP A 179 27.42 24.81 8.29
N LEU A 180 26.40 24.06 8.67
CA LEU A 180 25.46 23.43 7.72
C LEU A 180 24.58 24.44 7.03
N VAL A 181 24.15 25.50 7.68
CA VAL A 181 23.41 26.60 7.08
C VAL A 181 24.29 27.35 6.10
N GLN A 182 25.53 27.62 6.43
CA GLN A 182 26.49 28.30 5.58
C GLN A 182 26.80 27.46 4.31
N ILE A 183 27.03 26.14 4.44
CA ILE A 183 27.25 25.25 3.29
C ILE A 183 26.02 25.22 2.38
N LYS A 184 24.81 25.24 2.93
CA LYS A 184 23.58 25.27 2.16
C LYS A 184 23.43 26.59 1.39
N GLU A 185 23.76 27.70 1.98
CA GLU A 185 23.74 29.01 1.35
C GLU A 185 24.78 29.08 0.23
N GLU A 186 26.01 28.63 0.46
CA GLU A 186 27.07 28.55 -0.56
C GLU A 186 26.69 27.63 -1.73
N LEU A 187 26.01 26.51 -1.49
CA LEU A 187 25.51 25.65 -2.55
C LEU A 187 24.40 26.29 -3.38
N ILE A 188 23.50 27.05 -2.76
CA ILE A 188 22.46 27.80 -3.45
C ILE A 188 23.06 28.92 -4.30
N GLU A 189 24.04 29.66 -3.78
CA GLU A 189 24.74 30.72 -4.52
C GLU A 189 25.58 30.18 -5.68
N SER A 190 26.13 28.95 -5.55
CA SER A 190 26.90 28.27 -6.61
C SER A 190 26.05 27.65 -7.69
N GLY A 191 24.73 27.63 -7.54
CA GLY A 191 23.78 27.14 -8.54
C GLY A 191 23.67 25.63 -8.63
N TYR A 192 24.03 24.90 -7.56
CA TYR A 192 23.80 23.45 -7.40
C TYR A 192 22.53 23.16 -6.61
#